data_7b5cb8b9629f015d6339ab529d89093f
#
_entry.id   7b5cb8b9629f015d6339ab529d89093f
#
_cell.length_a   1.000
_cell.length_b   1.000
_cell.length_c   1.000
_cell.angle_alpha   90.00
_cell.angle_beta   90.00
_cell.angle_gamma   90.00
#
_symmetry.space_group_name_H-M   'P 1'
#
loop_
_entity.id
_entity.type
_entity.pdbx_description
1 polymer ?
#
loop_
_entity_poly.entity_id
_entity_poly.type
_entity_poly.pdbx_seq_one_letter_code
_entity_poly.pdbx_strand_id
1 'polypeptide(L)'
;MSDRHTVGVVGARGHTGAELVRLINDHPSLELVFAGSRELAGEAVPGQEGLRFEWIDPDGLAKWEADVVVLALPDGAGDPYVGVVGPGTVVVDISFDHRLDDDWVYGLPELFREKLRGASRIANPGCYATAAQIALAPLVDAVDGVPALFGVSGYSGAGTTPGPRNDPDRLADNLIPYKLIDHNHEKEAVRHLGLPLRFIPHVHPAFRGLLVTAHVPLGRPMSVDELRARFDSAYAEEPLVEISAEIPELRDGAGHMGVIVGGFEMSADGRNAVIIAAEDNLLKGAAVQAMQNINLALGVPEFEGLIG
;
A
#
# COMPACT_ATOMS: atom_id res chain seq x y z
N MET A 1 -15.84 -21.40 -20.27
CA MET A 1 -15.24 -20.10 -19.98
C MET A 1 -15.23 -20.03 -18.46
N SER A 2 -14.11 -19.91 -17.79
CA SER A 2 -14.13 -19.66 -16.34
C SER A 2 -14.78 -18.28 -16.18
N ASP A 3 -15.84 -18.20 -15.37
CA ASP A 3 -16.44 -16.90 -15.05
C ASP A 3 -15.37 -16.10 -14.31
N ARG A 4 -14.90 -14.99 -14.90
CA ARG A 4 -14.00 -14.07 -14.25
C ARG A 4 -14.79 -13.29 -13.19
N HIS A 5 -14.13 -12.98 -12.09
CA HIS A 5 -14.70 -12.06 -11.09
C HIS A 5 -14.70 -10.64 -11.63
N THR A 6 -15.81 -9.96 -11.46
CA THR A 6 -16.02 -8.59 -11.95
C THR A 6 -15.50 -7.57 -10.95
N VAL A 7 -14.72 -6.60 -11.43
CA VAL A 7 -14.11 -5.54 -10.61
C VAL A 7 -14.50 -4.17 -11.15
N GLY A 8 -14.95 -3.28 -10.29
CA GLY A 8 -15.17 -1.88 -10.61
C GLY A 8 -14.19 -0.99 -9.83
N VAL A 9 -13.68 0.05 -10.48
CA VAL A 9 -12.75 1.01 -9.84
C VAL A 9 -13.36 2.40 -9.87
N VAL A 10 -13.64 2.99 -8.71
CA VAL A 10 -14.02 4.39 -8.55
C VAL A 10 -12.76 5.20 -8.27
N GLY A 11 -12.52 6.29 -9.03
CA GLY A 11 -11.26 7.05 -8.96
C GLY A 11 -10.14 6.52 -9.85
N ALA A 12 -10.49 5.82 -10.93
CA ALA A 12 -9.58 5.13 -11.84
C ALA A 12 -8.55 6.04 -12.57
N ARG A 13 -8.76 7.37 -12.61
CA ARG A 13 -7.80 8.34 -13.17
C ARG A 13 -6.60 8.59 -12.26
N GLY A 14 -6.75 8.44 -10.94
CA GLY A 14 -5.67 8.65 -9.99
C GLY A 14 -4.47 7.72 -10.27
N HIS A 15 -3.27 8.08 -9.78
CA HIS A 15 -2.08 7.26 -10.01
C HIS A 15 -2.30 5.79 -9.58
N THR A 16 -2.83 5.57 -8.38
CA THR A 16 -3.16 4.21 -7.89
C THR A 16 -4.28 3.56 -8.71
N GLY A 17 -5.32 4.33 -9.07
CA GLY A 17 -6.42 3.83 -9.90
C GLY A 17 -5.95 3.36 -11.27
N ALA A 18 -5.03 4.08 -11.90
CA ALA A 18 -4.44 3.70 -13.18
C ALA A 18 -3.58 2.42 -13.09
N GLU A 19 -2.81 2.26 -12.01
CA GLU A 19 -2.07 1.00 -11.77
C GLU A 19 -3.02 -0.18 -11.51
N LEU A 20 -4.11 0.04 -10.77
CA LEU A 20 -5.15 -0.99 -10.57
C LEU A 20 -5.77 -1.43 -11.89
N VAL A 21 -6.18 -0.48 -12.75
CA VAL A 21 -6.72 -0.78 -14.09
C VAL A 21 -5.73 -1.64 -14.88
N ARG A 22 -4.44 -1.27 -14.87
CA ARG A 22 -3.39 -2.05 -15.55
C ARG A 22 -3.27 -3.47 -15.00
N LEU A 23 -3.19 -3.63 -13.67
CA LEU A 23 -3.06 -4.94 -13.03
C LEU A 23 -4.29 -5.82 -13.26
N ILE A 24 -5.51 -5.26 -13.22
CA ILE A 24 -6.74 -6.00 -13.50
C ILE A 24 -6.78 -6.46 -14.96
N ASN A 25 -6.30 -5.63 -15.91
CA ASN A 25 -6.23 -6.00 -17.34
C ASN A 25 -5.36 -7.22 -17.58
N ASP A 26 -4.26 -7.32 -16.85
CA ASP A 26 -3.29 -8.41 -16.99
C ASP A 26 -3.67 -9.65 -16.14
N HIS A 27 -4.73 -9.57 -15.33
CA HIS A 27 -5.12 -10.61 -14.39
C HIS A 27 -5.96 -11.70 -15.05
N PRO A 28 -5.61 -13.01 -14.91
CA PRO A 28 -6.32 -14.08 -15.60
C PRO A 28 -7.76 -14.31 -15.10
N SER A 29 -8.02 -14.07 -13.82
CA SER A 29 -9.30 -14.35 -13.14
C SER A 29 -10.17 -13.13 -12.86
N LEU A 30 -9.73 -11.93 -13.23
CA LEU A 30 -10.48 -10.68 -13.01
C LEU A 30 -10.89 -10.03 -14.34
N GLU A 31 -11.98 -9.27 -14.30
CA GLU A 31 -12.50 -8.48 -15.43
C GLU A 31 -12.91 -7.10 -14.94
N LEU A 32 -12.35 -6.04 -15.54
CA LEU A 32 -12.76 -4.67 -15.25
C LEU A 32 -14.10 -4.38 -15.94
N VAL A 33 -15.15 -4.15 -15.15
CA VAL A 33 -16.51 -3.87 -15.67
C VAL A 33 -16.85 -2.39 -15.73
N PHE A 34 -16.21 -1.56 -14.87
CA PHE A 34 -16.28 -0.11 -14.97
C PHE A 34 -15.04 0.58 -14.40
N ALA A 35 -14.75 1.75 -14.92
CA ALA A 35 -13.71 2.66 -14.46
C ALA A 35 -14.31 4.05 -14.20
N GLY A 36 -14.43 4.43 -12.93
CA GLY A 36 -15.03 5.70 -12.52
C GLY A 36 -14.04 6.86 -12.59
N SER A 37 -14.34 7.89 -13.39
CA SER A 37 -13.61 9.14 -13.41
C SER A 37 -14.54 10.29 -13.86
N ARG A 38 -14.60 11.36 -13.07
CA ARG A 38 -15.38 12.55 -13.45
C ARG A 38 -14.72 13.30 -14.61
N GLU A 39 -13.39 13.42 -14.57
CA GLU A 39 -12.63 14.26 -15.50
C GLU A 39 -12.41 13.59 -16.87
N LEU A 40 -12.28 12.25 -16.89
CA LEU A 40 -12.05 11.48 -18.12
C LEU A 40 -13.33 10.83 -18.66
N ALA A 41 -14.51 11.18 -18.13
CA ALA A 41 -15.78 10.59 -18.56
C ALA A 41 -15.96 10.65 -20.07
N GLY A 42 -16.21 9.49 -20.71
CA GLY A 42 -16.32 9.33 -22.15
C GLY A 42 -15.01 9.00 -22.87
N GLU A 43 -13.84 9.15 -22.25
CA GLU A 43 -12.55 8.74 -22.82
C GLU A 43 -12.38 7.20 -22.73
N ALA A 44 -11.59 6.63 -23.63
CA ALA A 44 -11.29 5.19 -23.62
C ALA A 44 -10.43 4.81 -22.40
N VAL A 45 -10.76 3.70 -21.73
CA VAL A 45 -9.92 3.14 -20.65
C VAL A 45 -8.70 2.46 -21.27
N PRO A 46 -7.47 2.82 -20.91
CA PRO A 46 -6.27 2.22 -21.46
C PRO A 46 -6.25 0.68 -21.27
N GLY A 47 -5.93 -0.05 -22.33
CA GLY A 47 -5.85 -1.51 -22.30
C GLY A 47 -7.20 -2.24 -22.30
N GLN A 48 -8.34 -1.52 -22.32
CA GLN A 48 -9.69 -2.10 -22.29
C GLN A 48 -10.45 -1.76 -23.57
N GLU A 49 -10.60 -2.75 -24.47
CA GLU A 49 -11.33 -2.54 -25.71
C GLU A 49 -12.83 -2.35 -25.41
N GLY A 50 -13.37 -1.22 -25.86
CA GLY A 50 -14.80 -0.90 -25.71
C GLY A 50 -15.21 -0.26 -24.38
N LEU A 51 -14.36 -0.32 -23.34
CA LEU A 51 -14.65 0.32 -22.06
C LEU A 51 -14.28 1.81 -22.07
N ARG A 52 -15.14 2.64 -21.52
CA ARG A 52 -14.90 4.08 -21.35
C ARG A 52 -14.97 4.46 -19.89
N PHE A 53 -14.21 5.49 -19.51
CA PHE A 53 -14.40 6.11 -18.20
C PHE A 53 -15.82 6.66 -18.08
N GLU A 54 -16.43 6.44 -16.92
CA GLU A 54 -17.75 6.96 -16.59
C GLU A 54 -17.69 7.84 -15.33
N TRP A 55 -18.52 8.85 -15.26
CA TRP A 55 -18.72 9.55 -14.00
C TRP A 55 -19.68 8.72 -13.14
N ILE A 56 -19.14 8.10 -12.14
CA ILE A 56 -19.88 7.27 -11.19
C ILE A 56 -19.94 8.03 -9.87
N ASP A 57 -21.11 8.52 -9.52
CA ASP A 57 -21.45 8.99 -8.17
C ASP A 57 -22.07 7.84 -7.36
N PRO A 58 -22.36 8.01 -6.05
CA PRO A 58 -22.94 6.94 -5.24
C PRO A 58 -24.24 6.37 -5.81
N ASP A 59 -25.15 7.23 -6.29
CA ASP A 59 -26.42 6.78 -6.90
C ASP A 59 -26.18 6.04 -8.22
N GLY A 60 -25.14 6.43 -8.96
CA GLY A 60 -24.67 5.75 -10.15
C GLY A 60 -24.08 4.38 -9.84
N LEU A 61 -23.26 4.29 -8.78
CA LEU A 61 -22.66 3.03 -8.35
C LEU A 61 -23.70 1.98 -7.95
N ALA A 62 -24.80 2.40 -7.31
CA ALA A 62 -25.88 1.51 -6.92
C ALA A 62 -26.54 0.73 -8.09
N LYS A 63 -26.27 1.14 -9.33
CA LYS A 63 -26.80 0.50 -10.56
C LYS A 63 -25.84 -0.53 -11.15
N TRP A 64 -24.60 -0.59 -10.64
CA TRP A 64 -23.61 -1.56 -11.08
C TRP A 64 -23.61 -2.79 -10.19
N GLU A 65 -23.50 -3.95 -10.84
CA GLU A 65 -23.24 -5.22 -10.18
C GLU A 65 -21.77 -5.57 -10.44
N ALA A 66 -21.01 -5.74 -9.37
CA ALA A 66 -19.61 -6.18 -9.41
C ALA A 66 -19.30 -7.03 -8.18
N ASP A 67 -18.44 -8.04 -8.33
CA ASP A 67 -17.97 -8.85 -7.20
C ASP A 67 -17.07 -8.02 -6.28
N VAL A 68 -16.33 -7.07 -6.84
CA VAL A 68 -15.42 -6.17 -6.12
C VAL A 68 -15.60 -4.73 -6.56
N VAL A 69 -15.63 -3.81 -5.61
CA VAL A 69 -15.53 -2.36 -5.86
C VAL A 69 -14.29 -1.82 -5.13
N VAL A 70 -13.38 -1.21 -5.90
CA VAL A 70 -12.22 -0.51 -5.34
C VAL A 70 -12.50 0.98 -5.30
N LEU A 71 -12.36 1.59 -4.12
CA LEU A 71 -12.50 3.03 -3.88
C LEU A 71 -11.11 3.67 -3.85
N ALA A 72 -10.63 4.14 -5.01
CA ALA A 72 -9.37 4.88 -5.15
C ALA A 72 -9.63 6.39 -5.07
N LEU A 73 -10.29 6.81 -4.00
CA LEU A 73 -10.78 8.15 -3.75
C LEU A 73 -9.90 8.90 -2.72
N PRO A 74 -9.95 10.23 -2.69
CA PRO A 74 -9.37 11.01 -1.60
C PRO A 74 -10.01 10.69 -0.24
N ASP A 75 -9.24 10.88 0.85
CA ASP A 75 -9.75 10.76 2.23
C ASP A 75 -11.04 11.57 2.41
N GLY A 76 -12.02 10.99 3.09
CA GLY A 76 -13.34 11.59 3.38
C GLY A 76 -14.39 11.44 2.26
N ALA A 77 -14.05 10.79 1.14
CA ALA A 77 -14.97 10.66 0.00
C ALA A 77 -15.59 9.26 -0.15
N GLY A 78 -15.14 8.26 0.62
CA GLY A 78 -15.50 6.84 0.45
C GLY A 78 -16.88 6.47 0.99
N ASP A 79 -17.27 6.96 2.17
CA ASP A 79 -18.47 6.54 2.90
C ASP A 79 -19.79 6.52 2.08
N PRO A 80 -20.09 7.55 1.27
CA PRO A 80 -21.31 7.52 0.46
C PRO A 80 -21.37 6.36 -0.52
N TYR A 81 -20.21 5.93 -1.05
CA TYR A 81 -20.10 4.78 -1.96
C TYR A 81 -20.23 3.46 -1.21
N VAL A 82 -19.61 3.34 -0.04
CA VAL A 82 -19.76 2.15 0.83
C VAL A 82 -21.21 1.89 1.18
N GLY A 83 -21.99 2.96 1.45
CA GLY A 83 -23.39 2.89 1.84
C GLY A 83 -24.35 2.34 0.78
N VAL A 84 -23.96 2.35 -0.50
CA VAL A 84 -24.81 1.89 -1.62
C VAL A 84 -24.38 0.56 -2.22
N VAL A 85 -23.21 0.06 -1.84
CA VAL A 85 -22.70 -1.24 -2.32
C VAL A 85 -23.46 -2.39 -1.66
N GLY A 86 -23.89 -3.35 -2.49
CA GLY A 86 -24.62 -4.53 -2.03
C GLY A 86 -23.84 -5.40 -1.03
N PRO A 87 -24.54 -6.17 -0.17
CA PRO A 87 -23.89 -6.96 0.90
C PRO A 87 -22.99 -8.10 0.38
N GLY A 88 -23.15 -8.51 -0.87
CA GLY A 88 -22.33 -9.56 -1.49
C GLY A 88 -21.06 -9.05 -2.19
N THR A 89 -20.90 -7.74 -2.32
CA THR A 89 -19.76 -7.12 -3.01
C THR A 89 -18.63 -6.85 -2.02
N VAL A 90 -17.42 -7.25 -2.37
CA VAL A 90 -16.19 -6.89 -1.64
C VAL A 90 -15.88 -5.42 -1.91
N VAL A 91 -15.61 -4.65 -0.86
CA VAL A 91 -15.13 -3.26 -0.99
C VAL A 91 -13.70 -3.18 -0.50
N VAL A 92 -12.82 -2.64 -1.35
CA VAL A 92 -11.44 -2.31 -0.99
C VAL A 92 -11.28 -0.80 -1.02
N ASP A 93 -11.07 -0.21 0.14
CA ASP A 93 -10.83 1.24 0.27
C ASP A 93 -9.35 1.56 0.32
N ILE A 94 -8.88 2.42 -0.61
CA ILE A 94 -7.49 2.85 -0.70
C ILE A 94 -7.22 4.08 0.17
N SER A 95 -8.27 4.79 0.63
CA SER A 95 -8.15 5.98 1.46
C SER A 95 -7.71 5.64 2.90
N PHE A 96 -7.52 6.68 3.73
CA PHE A 96 -7.24 6.48 5.15
C PHE A 96 -8.51 6.21 5.99
N ASP A 97 -9.70 6.43 5.43
CA ASP A 97 -10.95 6.54 6.17
C ASP A 97 -11.22 5.33 7.08
N HIS A 98 -10.95 4.13 6.59
CA HIS A 98 -11.27 2.88 7.30
C HIS A 98 -10.06 2.13 7.88
N ARG A 99 -8.84 2.68 7.77
CA ARG A 99 -7.62 1.97 8.22
C ARG A 99 -7.51 1.79 9.74
N LEU A 100 -8.27 2.56 10.51
CA LEU A 100 -8.33 2.46 11.97
C LEU A 100 -9.67 1.92 12.48
N ASP A 101 -10.56 1.53 11.57
CA ASP A 101 -11.89 1.02 11.87
C ASP A 101 -11.83 -0.50 12.13
N ASP A 102 -12.40 -0.96 13.26
CA ASP A 102 -12.43 -2.37 13.64
C ASP A 102 -13.45 -3.20 12.82
N ASP A 103 -14.40 -2.55 12.13
CA ASP A 103 -15.36 -3.20 11.24
C ASP A 103 -14.77 -3.51 9.86
N TRP A 104 -13.54 -3.01 9.58
CA TRP A 104 -12.80 -3.26 8.36
C TRP A 104 -11.57 -4.13 8.61
N VAL A 105 -11.31 -5.07 7.71
CA VAL A 105 -10.08 -5.86 7.77
C VAL A 105 -8.94 -5.03 7.20
N TYR A 106 -7.87 -4.87 7.98
CA TYR A 106 -6.67 -4.19 7.52
C TYR A 106 -5.90 -5.04 6.52
N GLY A 107 -5.67 -4.49 5.34
CA GLY A 107 -5.24 -5.19 4.14
C GLY A 107 -3.73 -5.39 4.00
N LEU A 108 -3.01 -5.84 5.03
CA LEU A 108 -1.60 -6.22 4.97
C LEU A 108 -1.47 -7.74 5.13
N PRO A 109 -1.42 -8.53 4.02
CA PRO A 109 -1.43 -10.00 4.07
C PRO A 109 -0.31 -10.59 4.91
N GLU A 110 0.87 -10.01 4.90
CA GLU A 110 2.03 -10.46 5.68
C GLU A 110 1.76 -10.51 7.19
N LEU A 111 0.77 -9.74 7.67
CA LEU A 111 0.38 -9.72 9.09
C LEU A 111 -1.06 -10.22 9.34
N PHE A 112 -1.95 -10.14 8.34
CA PHE A 112 -3.40 -10.35 8.55
C PHE A 112 -4.04 -11.28 7.53
N ARG A 113 -3.26 -12.12 6.81
CA ARG A 113 -3.72 -13.00 5.71
C ARG A 113 -5.01 -13.76 6.04
N GLU A 114 -5.06 -14.41 7.19
CA GLU A 114 -6.22 -15.25 7.54
C GLU A 114 -7.52 -14.45 7.74
N LYS A 115 -7.41 -13.17 8.13
CA LYS A 115 -8.58 -12.28 8.26
C LYS A 115 -9.06 -11.78 6.90
N LEU A 116 -8.17 -11.74 5.91
CA LEU A 116 -8.48 -11.25 4.57
C LEU A 116 -9.23 -12.29 3.72
N ARG A 117 -9.11 -13.57 4.04
CA ARG A 117 -9.81 -14.65 3.34
C ARG A 117 -11.32 -14.50 3.46
N GLY A 118 -11.99 -14.20 2.35
CA GLY A 118 -13.43 -13.98 2.30
C GLY A 118 -13.91 -12.69 2.96
N ALA A 119 -13.02 -11.74 3.26
CA ALA A 119 -13.38 -10.45 3.82
C ALA A 119 -14.19 -9.61 2.81
N SER A 120 -15.26 -8.95 3.27
CA SER A 120 -16.09 -8.10 2.42
C SER A 120 -15.79 -6.60 2.53
N ARG A 121 -15.04 -6.18 3.56
CA ARG A 121 -14.64 -4.78 3.80
C ARG A 121 -13.17 -4.76 4.14
N ILE A 122 -12.36 -4.16 3.26
CA ILE A 122 -10.90 -4.18 3.37
C ILE A 122 -10.36 -2.76 3.27
N ALA A 123 -9.66 -2.33 4.32
CA ALA A 123 -8.93 -1.06 4.34
C ALA A 123 -7.50 -1.30 3.85
N ASN A 124 -7.19 -0.85 2.65
CA ASN A 124 -5.87 -1.03 2.04
C ASN A 124 -4.83 -0.12 2.71
N PRO A 125 -3.68 -0.62 3.15
CA PRO A 125 -2.63 0.16 3.81
C PRO A 125 -2.13 1.35 3.00
N GLY A 126 -1.64 2.37 3.71
CA GLY A 126 -0.85 3.42 3.08
C GLY A 126 0.59 2.98 2.84
N CYS A 127 1.21 3.53 1.78
CA CYS A 127 2.54 3.10 1.34
C CYS A 127 3.61 3.16 2.45
N TYR A 128 3.76 4.28 3.13
CA TYR A 128 4.71 4.36 4.25
C TYR A 128 4.36 3.45 5.43
N ALA A 129 3.08 3.17 5.66
CA ALA A 129 2.67 2.26 6.73
C ALA A 129 2.99 0.81 6.36
N THR A 130 2.85 0.42 5.08
CA THR A 130 3.31 -0.88 4.57
C THR A 130 4.79 -1.07 4.83
N ALA A 131 5.65 -0.18 4.30
CA ALA A 131 7.09 -0.27 4.48
C ALA A 131 7.51 -0.25 5.95
N ALA A 132 6.90 0.62 6.77
CA ALA A 132 7.20 0.72 8.21
C ALA A 132 6.85 -0.56 8.98
N GLN A 133 5.69 -1.15 8.70
CA GLN A 133 5.25 -2.38 9.35
C GLN A 133 6.10 -3.58 8.95
N ILE A 134 6.43 -3.72 7.66
CA ILE A 134 7.34 -4.77 7.18
C ILE A 134 8.73 -4.60 7.81
N ALA A 135 9.24 -3.37 7.96
CA ALA A 135 10.53 -3.11 8.60
C ALA A 135 10.54 -3.37 10.12
N LEU A 136 9.39 -3.32 10.81
CA LEU A 136 9.34 -3.40 12.27
C LEU A 136 8.73 -4.69 12.81
N ALA A 137 7.83 -5.35 12.07
CA ALA A 137 7.07 -6.51 12.56
C ALA A 137 7.95 -7.63 13.14
N PRO A 138 9.10 -8.02 12.53
CA PRO A 138 9.97 -9.06 13.10
C PRO A 138 10.65 -8.66 14.41
N LEU A 139 10.56 -7.40 14.84
CA LEU A 139 11.23 -6.86 16.02
C LEU A 139 10.29 -6.41 17.13
N VAL A 140 8.97 -6.46 16.95
CA VAL A 140 7.98 -5.90 17.89
C VAL A 140 8.21 -6.41 19.32
N ASP A 141 8.56 -7.69 19.51
CA ASP A 141 8.84 -8.32 20.81
C ASP A 141 10.20 -7.91 21.42
N ALA A 142 11.11 -7.34 20.64
CA ALA A 142 12.46 -6.97 21.04
C ALA A 142 12.63 -5.48 21.27
N VAL A 143 11.69 -4.63 20.81
CA VAL A 143 11.77 -3.18 20.94
C VAL A 143 11.63 -2.76 22.40
N ASP A 144 12.53 -1.85 22.84
CA ASP A 144 12.45 -1.17 24.14
C ASP A 144 12.71 0.31 23.93
N GLY A 145 11.64 1.07 23.82
CA GLY A 145 11.64 2.49 23.51
C GLY A 145 10.73 2.82 22.30
N VAL A 146 11.01 3.92 21.63
CA VAL A 146 10.20 4.42 20.52
C VAL A 146 11.04 4.44 19.25
N PRO A 147 10.79 3.54 18.29
CA PRO A 147 11.45 3.59 16.99
C PRO A 147 11.22 4.91 16.28
N ALA A 148 12.25 5.41 15.59
CA ALA A 148 12.18 6.61 14.78
C ALA A 148 12.39 6.26 13.31
N LEU A 149 11.44 6.65 12.46
CA LEU A 149 11.42 6.32 11.04
C LEU A 149 11.53 7.59 10.20
N PHE A 150 12.42 7.55 9.22
CA PHE A 150 12.58 8.57 8.20
C PHE A 150 12.10 8.01 6.87
N GLY A 151 11.06 8.63 6.30
CA GLY A 151 10.46 8.19 5.05
C GLY A 151 10.74 9.16 3.91
N VAL A 152 11.07 8.63 2.73
CA VAL A 152 11.22 9.39 1.48
C VAL A 152 10.37 8.72 0.40
N SER A 153 9.50 9.47 -0.29
CA SER A 153 8.66 8.94 -1.36
C SER A 153 8.71 9.84 -2.59
N GLY A 154 8.57 9.23 -3.75
CA GLY A 154 8.29 9.95 -4.98
C GLY A 154 7.01 10.79 -4.88
N TYR A 155 6.95 11.85 -5.69
CA TYR A 155 5.85 12.83 -5.61
C TYR A 155 4.48 12.30 -6.05
N SER A 156 4.41 11.16 -6.74
CA SER A 156 3.14 10.50 -7.08
C SER A 156 2.29 10.16 -5.83
N GLY A 157 2.93 9.94 -4.68
CA GLY A 157 2.26 9.75 -3.40
C GLY A 157 1.45 10.96 -2.91
N ALA A 158 1.66 12.15 -3.49
CA ALA A 158 0.86 13.35 -3.22
C ALA A 158 -0.46 13.40 -4.03
N GLY A 159 -0.68 12.42 -4.93
CA GLY A 159 -1.85 12.36 -5.80
C GLY A 159 -1.75 13.28 -7.03
N THR A 160 -2.86 13.38 -7.77
CA THR A 160 -2.93 14.14 -9.04
C THR A 160 -3.39 15.59 -8.88
N THR A 161 -3.94 15.96 -7.72
CA THR A 161 -4.36 17.34 -7.45
C THR A 161 -3.11 18.23 -7.27
N PRO A 162 -2.95 19.30 -8.06
CA PRO A 162 -1.82 20.20 -7.93
C PRO A 162 -1.64 20.75 -6.51
N GLY A 163 -0.42 20.71 -6.00
CA GLY A 163 -0.10 21.16 -4.66
C GLY A 163 1.40 21.22 -4.40
N PRO A 164 1.81 21.75 -3.25
CA PRO A 164 3.23 22.01 -2.95
C PRO A 164 4.12 20.75 -2.94
N ARG A 165 3.54 19.54 -2.86
CA ARG A 165 4.27 18.27 -2.80
C ARG A 165 4.42 17.58 -4.16
N ASN A 166 3.73 18.08 -5.19
CA ASN A 166 3.83 17.59 -6.57
C ASN A 166 4.04 18.73 -7.57
N ASP A 167 4.48 19.89 -7.09
CA ASP A 167 4.89 21.04 -7.90
C ASP A 167 6.32 20.80 -8.40
N PRO A 168 6.55 20.67 -9.74
CA PRO A 168 7.87 20.38 -10.29
C PRO A 168 8.94 21.44 -9.96
N ASP A 169 8.57 22.72 -9.93
CA ASP A 169 9.53 23.81 -9.63
C ASP A 169 9.98 23.76 -8.17
N ARG A 170 9.08 23.39 -7.27
CA ARG A 170 9.38 23.26 -5.86
C ARG A 170 10.17 21.99 -5.53
N LEU A 171 9.96 20.93 -6.31
CA LEU A 171 10.64 19.65 -6.14
C LEU A 171 12.05 19.66 -6.72
N ALA A 172 12.34 20.49 -7.72
CA ALA A 172 13.64 20.52 -8.39
C ALA A 172 14.78 20.70 -7.37
N ASP A 173 15.74 19.78 -7.38
CA ASP A 173 16.90 19.74 -6.49
C ASP A 173 16.56 19.87 -4.97
N ASN A 174 15.39 19.37 -4.57
CA ASN A 174 14.86 19.56 -3.23
C ASN A 174 14.32 18.26 -2.60
N LEU A 175 14.29 18.23 -1.26
CA LEU A 175 13.62 17.22 -0.44
C LEU A 175 12.66 17.94 0.49
N ILE A 176 11.34 17.66 0.37
CA ILE A 176 10.31 18.43 1.07
C ILE A 176 9.77 17.65 2.26
N PRO A 177 10.10 18.03 3.52
CA PRO A 177 9.44 17.47 4.69
C PRO A 177 8.01 18.00 4.80
N TYR A 178 7.08 17.17 5.30
CA TYR A 178 5.69 17.57 5.50
C TYR A 178 5.05 16.79 6.66
N LYS A 179 3.98 17.34 7.24
CA LYS A 179 3.19 16.71 8.32
C LYS A 179 4.08 16.02 9.36
N LEU A 180 4.96 16.81 9.98
CA LEU A 180 6.05 16.34 10.86
C LEU A 180 5.56 15.68 12.16
N ILE A 181 4.29 15.83 12.51
CA ILE A 181 3.66 15.26 13.71
C ILE A 181 2.30 14.70 13.31
N ASP A 182 1.87 13.62 13.93
CA ASP A 182 0.55 12.99 13.77
C ASP A 182 0.24 12.60 12.32
N HIS A 183 1.22 12.10 11.59
CA HIS A 183 1.01 11.60 10.24
C HIS A 183 0.04 10.40 10.25
N ASN A 184 -0.85 10.31 9.25
CA ASN A 184 -1.83 9.22 9.18
C ASN A 184 -1.16 7.84 9.18
N HIS A 185 -0.07 7.66 8.42
CA HIS A 185 0.68 6.40 8.39
C HIS A 185 1.40 6.09 9.72
N GLU A 186 1.76 7.10 10.55
CA GLU A 186 2.24 6.88 11.92
C GLU A 186 1.14 6.23 12.76
N LYS A 187 -0.07 6.83 12.76
CA LYS A 187 -1.23 6.31 13.50
C LYS A 187 -1.60 4.90 13.07
N GLU A 188 -1.55 4.66 11.77
CA GLU A 188 -1.84 3.39 11.13
C GLU A 188 -0.85 2.30 11.60
N ALA A 189 0.46 2.54 11.45
CA ALA A 189 1.48 1.59 11.88
C ALA A 189 1.46 1.36 13.40
N VAL A 190 1.27 2.40 14.22
CA VAL A 190 1.11 2.28 15.68
C VAL A 190 -0.09 1.39 16.03
N ARG A 191 -1.23 1.61 15.37
CA ARG A 191 -2.46 0.84 15.61
C ARG A 191 -2.27 -0.65 15.35
N HIS A 192 -1.66 -0.99 14.22
CA HIS A 192 -1.61 -2.38 13.75
C HIS A 192 -0.41 -3.17 14.26
N LEU A 193 0.71 -2.52 14.61
CA LEU A 193 1.84 -3.15 15.30
C LEU A 193 1.66 -3.21 16.83
N GLY A 194 0.80 -2.37 17.40
CA GLY A 194 0.70 -2.21 18.85
C GLY A 194 1.96 -1.60 19.47
N LEU A 195 2.77 -0.89 18.67
CA LEU A 195 4.07 -0.36 19.04
C LEU A 195 4.10 1.16 18.80
N PRO A 196 4.39 2.00 19.80
CA PRO A 196 4.60 3.43 19.56
C PRO A 196 5.82 3.66 18.67
N LEU A 197 5.70 4.54 17.68
CA LEU A 197 6.80 4.94 16.80
C LEU A 197 6.70 6.43 16.47
N ARG A 198 7.75 6.99 15.85
CA ARG A 198 7.79 8.34 15.29
C ARG A 198 8.10 8.24 13.81
N PHE A 199 7.39 9.01 12.99
CA PHE A 199 7.53 8.99 11.55
C PHE A 199 7.65 10.39 10.96
N ILE A 200 8.68 10.63 10.15
CA ILE A 200 8.92 11.91 9.47
C ILE A 200 8.99 11.66 7.97
N PRO A 201 7.93 12.03 7.21
CA PRO A 201 7.87 11.85 5.78
C PRO A 201 8.50 13.00 5.00
N HIS A 202 9.07 12.63 3.84
CA HIS A 202 9.62 13.57 2.85
C HIS A 202 9.14 13.19 1.45
N VAL A 203 9.05 14.21 0.57
CA VAL A 203 8.79 14.01 -0.85
C VAL A 203 10.05 14.30 -1.64
N HIS A 204 10.38 13.38 -2.55
CA HIS A 204 11.51 13.41 -3.47
C HIS A 204 11.05 13.74 -4.91
N PRO A 205 11.89 14.39 -5.75
CA PRO A 205 11.56 14.71 -7.15
C PRO A 205 11.28 13.51 -8.07
N ALA A 206 11.68 12.29 -7.71
CA ALA A 206 11.33 11.10 -8.48
C ALA A 206 9.80 10.92 -8.50
N PHE A 207 9.27 10.42 -9.65
CA PHE A 207 7.83 10.16 -9.76
C PHE A 207 7.37 9.08 -8.78
N ARG A 208 8.08 7.94 -8.71
CA ARG A 208 7.77 6.78 -7.87
C ARG A 208 8.99 6.26 -7.12
N GLY A 209 8.78 5.31 -6.24
CA GLY A 209 9.72 4.74 -5.30
C GLY A 209 9.54 5.33 -3.90
N LEU A 210 9.74 4.50 -2.90
CA LEU A 210 9.61 4.84 -1.49
C LEU A 210 10.70 4.13 -0.70
N LEU A 211 11.25 4.84 0.28
CA LEU A 211 12.26 4.32 1.20
C LEU A 211 11.88 4.70 2.62
N VAL A 212 11.92 3.74 3.54
CA VAL A 212 11.82 3.97 4.99
C VAL A 212 13.12 3.50 5.64
N THR A 213 13.80 4.40 6.37
CA THR A 213 14.89 4.06 7.28
C THR A 213 14.37 4.03 8.70
N ALA A 214 14.39 2.87 9.35
CA ALA A 214 13.95 2.68 10.72
C ALA A 214 15.15 2.58 11.66
N HIS A 215 15.18 3.42 12.70
CA HIS A 215 16.10 3.32 13.83
C HIS A 215 15.35 2.75 15.04
N VAL A 216 15.75 1.57 15.51
CA VAL A 216 15.00 0.73 16.45
C VAL A 216 15.80 0.48 17.72
N PRO A 217 15.39 1.04 18.89
CA PRO A 217 15.99 0.73 20.18
C PRO A 217 15.55 -0.67 20.66
N LEU A 218 16.49 -1.47 21.17
CA LEU A 218 16.28 -2.85 21.58
C LEU A 218 16.48 -3.04 23.10
N GLY A 219 15.65 -3.87 23.73
CA GLY A 219 15.70 -4.18 25.15
C GLY A 219 16.92 -5.01 25.57
N ARG A 220 17.53 -5.74 24.63
CA ARG A 220 18.78 -6.51 24.85
C ARG A 220 19.72 -6.33 23.68
N PRO A 221 21.02 -6.57 23.89
CA PRO A 221 21.96 -6.63 22.79
C PRO A 221 21.59 -7.74 21.78
N MET A 222 21.73 -7.44 20.48
CA MET A 222 21.52 -8.34 19.37
C MET A 222 22.70 -8.23 18.38
N SER A 223 23.08 -9.29 17.70
CA SER A 223 24.04 -9.24 16.60
C SER A 223 23.34 -8.95 15.27
N VAL A 224 24.10 -8.52 14.26
CA VAL A 224 23.56 -8.34 12.89
C VAL A 224 23.02 -9.67 12.34
N ASP A 225 23.70 -10.79 12.60
CA ASP A 225 23.26 -12.10 12.15
C ASP A 225 21.94 -12.52 12.80
N GLU A 226 21.74 -12.24 14.10
CA GLU A 226 20.47 -12.48 14.80
C GLU A 226 19.37 -11.58 14.27
N LEU A 227 19.67 -10.29 14.02
CA LEU A 227 18.74 -9.36 13.41
C LEU A 227 18.27 -9.88 12.05
N ARG A 228 19.21 -10.22 11.16
CA ARG A 228 18.89 -10.74 9.82
C ARG A 228 18.08 -12.02 9.87
N ALA A 229 18.47 -12.98 10.73
CA ALA A 229 17.78 -14.24 10.87
C ALA A 229 16.30 -14.09 11.27
N ARG A 230 15.93 -13.03 12.03
CA ARG A 230 14.53 -12.72 12.34
C ARG A 230 13.74 -12.35 11.08
N PHE A 231 14.32 -11.55 10.20
CA PHE A 231 13.68 -11.17 8.94
C PHE A 231 13.61 -12.33 7.96
N ASP A 232 14.69 -13.09 7.79
CA ASP A 232 14.71 -14.29 6.95
C ASP A 232 13.64 -15.30 7.40
N SER A 233 13.45 -15.48 8.71
CA SER A 233 12.42 -16.37 9.26
C SER A 233 11.01 -15.83 9.13
N ALA A 234 10.82 -14.53 9.37
CA ALA A 234 9.49 -13.91 9.34
C ALA A 234 8.90 -13.87 7.92
N TYR A 235 9.75 -13.69 6.91
CA TYR A 235 9.33 -13.51 5.52
C TYR A 235 9.71 -14.65 4.58
N ALA A 236 10.07 -15.84 5.15
CA ALA A 236 10.46 -17.03 4.37
C ALA A 236 9.40 -17.47 3.34
N GLU A 237 8.11 -17.29 3.67
CA GLU A 237 6.97 -17.67 2.84
C GLU A 237 6.29 -16.46 2.16
N GLU A 238 6.96 -15.30 2.13
CA GLU A 238 6.42 -14.05 1.60
C GLU A 238 7.13 -13.65 0.29
N PRO A 239 6.66 -14.10 -0.88
CA PRO A 239 7.35 -13.88 -2.16
C PRO A 239 7.41 -12.40 -2.58
N LEU A 240 6.59 -11.53 -1.97
CA LEU A 240 6.63 -10.08 -2.18
C LEU A 240 7.44 -9.34 -1.11
N VAL A 241 8.20 -10.05 -0.25
CA VAL A 241 9.17 -9.44 0.66
C VAL A 241 10.55 -10.05 0.39
N GLU A 242 11.44 -9.26 -0.18
CA GLU A 242 12.82 -9.64 -0.47
C GLU A 242 13.75 -9.21 0.66
N ILE A 243 14.55 -10.14 1.22
CA ILE A 243 15.58 -9.82 2.22
C ILE A 243 16.93 -9.66 1.51
N SER A 244 17.34 -8.41 1.35
CA SER A 244 18.57 -8.04 0.66
C SER A 244 19.81 -8.13 1.56
N ALA A 245 20.94 -8.49 0.95
CA ALA A 245 22.27 -8.35 1.58
C ALA A 245 22.81 -6.92 1.47
N GLU A 246 22.31 -6.16 0.52
CA GLU A 246 22.72 -4.79 0.22
C GLU A 246 21.85 -3.77 0.94
N ILE A 247 22.27 -2.53 0.95
CA ILE A 247 21.45 -1.40 1.41
C ILE A 247 20.51 -1.00 0.27
N PRO A 248 19.17 -1.17 0.43
CA PRO A 248 18.23 -0.76 -0.61
C PRO A 248 18.25 0.75 -0.83
N GLU A 249 18.15 1.17 -2.08
CA GLU A 249 17.98 2.56 -2.47
C GLU A 249 16.52 2.84 -2.91
N LEU A 250 16.13 4.11 -2.94
CA LEU A 250 14.77 4.52 -3.37
C LEU A 250 14.43 4.01 -4.79
N ARG A 251 15.41 4.01 -5.70
CA ARG A 251 15.23 3.55 -7.08
C ARG A 251 15.00 2.05 -7.19
N ASP A 252 15.49 1.26 -6.25
CA ASP A 252 15.33 -0.21 -6.25
C ASP A 252 13.88 -0.56 -5.98
N GLY A 253 13.20 0.24 -5.14
CA GLY A 253 11.76 0.13 -4.91
C GLY A 253 10.91 0.56 -6.12
N ALA A 254 11.40 1.47 -6.96
CA ALA A 254 10.62 2.01 -8.07
C ALA A 254 10.34 0.95 -9.17
N GLY A 255 9.06 0.60 -9.36
CA GLY A 255 8.62 -0.45 -10.28
C GLY A 255 8.70 -1.87 -9.69
N HIS A 256 9.20 -2.04 -8.47
CA HIS A 256 9.24 -3.34 -7.79
C HIS A 256 7.84 -3.71 -7.26
N MET A 257 7.44 -4.97 -7.47
CA MET A 257 6.09 -5.44 -7.09
C MET A 257 5.96 -5.74 -5.60
N GLY A 258 7.07 -5.85 -4.87
CA GLY A 258 7.14 -6.16 -3.44
C GLY A 258 7.86 -5.09 -2.63
N VAL A 259 8.32 -5.48 -1.43
CA VAL A 259 9.18 -4.69 -0.55
C VAL A 259 10.56 -5.32 -0.48
N ILE A 260 11.62 -4.53 -0.65
CA ILE A 260 13.01 -4.94 -0.44
C ILE A 260 13.43 -4.46 0.95
N VAL A 261 13.79 -5.38 1.83
CA VAL A 261 14.26 -5.07 3.19
C VAL A 261 15.72 -5.42 3.32
N GLY A 262 16.53 -4.47 3.78
CA GLY A 262 17.97 -4.65 3.89
C GLY A 262 18.63 -3.58 4.76
N GLY A 263 19.94 -3.36 4.56
CA GLY A 263 20.67 -2.34 5.33
C GLY A 263 20.68 -2.65 6.83
N PHE A 264 20.76 -3.95 7.18
CA PHE A 264 20.78 -4.40 8.57
C PHE A 264 22.07 -4.00 9.25
N GLU A 265 22.00 -3.05 10.16
CA GLU A 265 23.13 -2.54 10.92
C GLU A 265 22.82 -2.50 12.41
N MET A 266 23.85 -2.64 13.22
CA MET A 266 23.76 -2.59 14.69
C MET A 266 24.75 -1.61 15.28
N SER A 267 24.32 -0.87 16.31
CA SER A 267 25.24 -0.09 17.14
C SER A 267 26.28 -0.99 17.84
N ALA A 268 27.41 -0.41 18.22
CA ALA A 268 28.51 -1.16 18.85
C ALA A 268 28.11 -1.90 20.15
N ASP A 269 27.12 -1.41 20.87
CA ASP A 269 26.56 -2.05 22.06
C ASP A 269 25.46 -3.07 21.77
N GLY A 270 25.08 -3.23 20.48
CA GLY A 270 24.03 -4.15 20.05
C GLY A 270 22.61 -3.73 20.40
N ARG A 271 22.39 -2.49 20.87
CA ARG A 271 21.08 -2.07 21.40
C ARG A 271 20.29 -1.15 20.48
N ASN A 272 20.83 -0.79 19.33
CA ASN A 272 20.13 0.00 18.34
C ASN A 272 20.33 -0.65 16.97
N ALA A 273 19.23 -1.03 16.33
CA ALA A 273 19.22 -1.57 14.98
C ALA A 273 18.83 -0.48 13.96
N VAL A 274 19.39 -0.60 12.76
CA VAL A 274 18.90 0.13 11.59
C VAL A 274 18.41 -0.88 10.57
N ILE A 275 17.24 -0.63 10.00
CA ILE A 275 16.62 -1.42 8.92
C ILE A 275 16.12 -0.46 7.86
N ILE A 276 16.28 -0.83 6.60
CA ILE A 276 15.77 -0.06 5.47
C ILE A 276 14.77 -0.93 4.69
N ALA A 277 13.59 -0.36 4.39
CA ALA A 277 12.60 -0.95 3.51
C ALA A 277 12.38 -0.03 2.31
N ALA A 278 12.47 -0.60 1.09
CA ALA A 278 12.21 0.10 -0.16
C ALA A 278 11.08 -0.59 -0.93
N GLU A 279 10.16 0.20 -1.50
CA GLU A 279 9.03 -0.30 -2.30
C GLU A 279 8.60 0.73 -3.35
N ASP A 280 7.74 0.33 -4.26
CA ASP A 280 7.03 1.29 -5.11
C ASP A 280 5.75 1.76 -4.38
N ASN A 281 5.66 3.06 -4.14
CA ASN A 281 4.52 3.66 -3.44
C ASN A 281 3.18 3.53 -4.17
N LEU A 282 3.18 3.21 -5.47
CA LEU A 282 1.96 2.97 -6.26
C LEU A 282 1.66 1.47 -6.43
N LEU A 283 2.68 0.60 -6.32
CA LEU A 283 2.53 -0.85 -6.45
C LEU A 283 2.32 -1.52 -5.09
N LYS A 284 3.37 -2.05 -4.45
CA LYS A 284 3.20 -2.69 -3.14
C LYS A 284 2.67 -1.71 -2.09
N GLY A 285 3.02 -0.43 -2.19
CA GLY A 285 2.46 0.63 -1.36
C GLY A 285 0.97 0.93 -1.60
N ALA A 286 0.35 0.40 -2.67
CA ALA A 286 -1.05 0.68 -3.00
C ALA A 286 -1.71 -0.41 -3.87
N ALA A 287 -1.45 -0.43 -5.20
CA ALA A 287 -2.23 -1.22 -6.15
C ALA A 287 -1.96 -2.73 -6.05
N VAL A 288 -0.71 -3.16 -5.93
CA VAL A 288 -0.35 -4.58 -5.73
C VAL A 288 -0.91 -5.08 -4.42
N GLN A 289 -0.82 -4.28 -3.36
CA GLN A 289 -1.42 -4.58 -2.06
C GLN A 289 -2.93 -4.79 -2.17
N ALA A 290 -3.63 -3.93 -2.91
CA ALA A 290 -5.06 -4.07 -3.15
C ALA A 290 -5.38 -5.35 -3.97
N MET A 291 -4.56 -5.70 -4.95
CA MET A 291 -4.73 -6.93 -5.73
C MET A 291 -4.56 -8.19 -4.87
N GLN A 292 -3.54 -8.25 -3.99
CA GLN A 292 -3.42 -9.36 -3.02
C GLN A 292 -4.68 -9.48 -2.15
N ASN A 293 -5.18 -8.35 -1.66
CA ASN A 293 -6.39 -8.28 -0.84
C ASN A 293 -7.62 -8.78 -1.60
N ILE A 294 -7.78 -8.39 -2.85
CA ILE A 294 -8.87 -8.87 -3.75
C ILE A 294 -8.76 -10.37 -3.95
N ASN A 295 -7.56 -10.88 -4.27
CA ASN A 295 -7.35 -12.31 -4.51
C ASN A 295 -7.72 -13.14 -3.27
N LEU A 296 -7.26 -12.73 -2.09
CA LEU A 296 -7.59 -13.41 -0.82
C LEU A 296 -9.09 -13.35 -0.50
N ALA A 297 -9.73 -12.20 -0.71
CA ALA A 297 -11.16 -12.02 -0.46
C ALA A 297 -12.03 -12.91 -1.36
N LEU A 298 -11.63 -13.06 -2.62
CA LEU A 298 -12.35 -13.89 -3.60
C LEU A 298 -11.99 -15.38 -3.55
N GLY A 299 -10.95 -15.77 -2.78
CA GLY A 299 -10.44 -17.15 -2.75
C GLY A 299 -9.65 -17.54 -4.01
N VAL A 300 -9.19 -16.58 -4.78
CA VAL A 300 -8.23 -16.74 -5.87
C VAL A 300 -6.82 -16.92 -5.28
N PRO A 301 -5.88 -17.61 -5.96
CA PRO A 301 -4.49 -17.67 -5.47
C PRO A 301 -3.91 -16.27 -5.23
N GLU A 302 -3.37 -16.03 -4.03
CA GLU A 302 -2.98 -14.69 -3.54
C GLU A 302 -2.11 -13.90 -4.51
N PHE A 303 -1.17 -14.57 -5.16
CA PHE A 303 -0.18 -13.93 -6.03
C PHE A 303 -0.52 -14.03 -7.52
N GLU A 304 -1.70 -14.52 -7.88
CA GLU A 304 -2.14 -14.60 -9.26
C GLU A 304 -2.20 -13.20 -9.90
N GLY A 305 -1.64 -13.08 -11.09
CA GLY A 305 -1.53 -11.78 -11.79
C GLY A 305 -0.48 -10.81 -11.23
N LEU A 306 0.29 -11.21 -10.20
CA LEU A 306 1.31 -10.36 -9.55
C LEU A 306 2.73 -10.89 -9.73
N ILE A 307 2.91 -12.19 -9.69
CA ILE A 307 4.19 -12.86 -9.96
C ILE A 307 3.98 -13.92 -11.03
N GLY A 308 4.94 -14.03 -11.95
CA GLY A 308 4.91 -14.98 -13.08
C GLY A 308 5.51 -16.32 -12.75
#